data_7e09c999d87276900227942839370254
#
_entry.id   7e09c999d87276900227942839370254
#
_cell.length_a   1.000
_cell.length_b   1.000
_cell.length_c   1.000
_cell.angle_alpha   90.00
_cell.angle_beta   90.00
_cell.angle_gamma   90.00
#
_symmetry.space_group_name_H-M   'P 1'
#
loop_
_entity.id
_entity.type
_entity.pdbx_description
1 polymer ?
#
loop_
_entity_poly.entity_id
_entity_poly.type
_entity_poly.pdbx_seq_one_letter_code
_entity_poly.pdbx_strand_id
1 'polypeptide(L)'
;MNIEKILDEQEIVPVFQPIVSLKNCDILGYEICSHLNDKPITEYFEKAEEFEKIWKLEKLCRKSILKKVKLIGLKKNIFININPDIIFDEDFYQGYTLKLLEKFSLEPNQIIYEITENCSQKNEETLSRLIEHYKSQGFKIALDNVGTAYSGLERICILNPDFIKIDMQIIRNIEKDSLKQSMVKSLTHFSNETGINLVAVGVESANELDFLLSLGVQYAQGYYIGYPAEFPGKVTAESYARIIINQKNNEHVNKKNEKKLIKSAETEKKEKTKDAASNFNFLEQKNEINSRKIEELAFEGVTIFPDMGVPELMNFFTANKECNFVSIIDLEYNILGVMTHSVLSELLGDRFGFGLNYRKTVKDIMITYFFSVDSKESVEDVASKAMKRNEKKSL
;
A
#
# COMPACT_ATOMS: atom_id res chain seq x y z
N MET A 1 32.11 -10.40 -13.76
CA MET A 1 32.11 -9.16 -12.96
C MET A 1 32.54 -9.56 -11.55
N ASN A 2 33.64 -9.01 -11.02
CA ASN A 2 34.17 -9.44 -9.73
C ASN A 2 33.29 -8.94 -8.60
N ILE A 3 32.70 -9.84 -7.80
CA ILE A 3 31.80 -9.48 -6.70
C ILE A 3 32.49 -8.61 -5.65
N GLU A 4 33.76 -8.83 -5.38
CA GLU A 4 34.51 -8.03 -4.41
C GLU A 4 34.59 -6.56 -4.81
N LYS A 5 34.83 -6.28 -6.09
CA LYS A 5 34.82 -4.92 -6.62
C LYS A 5 33.47 -4.25 -6.49
N ILE A 6 32.37 -5.02 -6.71
CA ILE A 6 31.01 -4.53 -6.53
C ILE A 6 30.75 -4.16 -5.07
N LEU A 7 31.18 -5.01 -4.15
CA LEU A 7 30.93 -4.83 -2.72
C LEU A 7 31.75 -3.68 -2.12
N ASP A 8 32.89 -3.31 -2.72
CA ASP A 8 33.79 -2.29 -2.19
C ASP A 8 33.60 -0.92 -2.83
N GLU A 9 33.12 -0.84 -4.07
CA GLU A 9 33.13 0.42 -4.88
C GLU A 9 31.71 0.97 -5.18
N GLN A 10 30.63 0.26 -4.87
CA GLN A 10 29.30 0.67 -5.32
C GLN A 10 28.34 1.03 -4.19
N GLU A 11 27.50 2.03 -4.44
CA GLU A 11 26.50 2.49 -3.49
C GLU A 11 25.21 1.67 -3.62
N ILE A 12 24.80 1.06 -2.51
CA ILE A 12 23.51 0.39 -2.39
C ILE A 12 22.44 1.45 -2.10
N VAL A 13 21.44 1.53 -2.97
CA VAL A 13 20.32 2.47 -2.87
C VAL A 13 19.11 1.76 -2.26
N PRO A 14 18.67 2.13 -1.05
CA PRO A 14 17.43 1.65 -0.47
C PRO A 14 16.20 2.21 -1.17
N VAL A 15 15.23 1.35 -1.46
CA VAL A 15 13.96 1.69 -2.12
C VAL A 15 12.80 1.26 -1.23
N PHE A 16 11.86 2.16 -0.97
CA PHE A 16 10.79 2.05 0.02
C PHE A 16 9.46 1.77 -0.67
N GLN A 17 8.79 0.67 -0.34
CA GLN A 17 7.43 0.39 -0.78
C GLN A 17 6.47 0.36 0.41
N PRO A 18 5.34 1.11 0.38
CA PRO A 18 4.44 1.20 1.52
C PRO A 18 3.65 -0.09 1.73
N ILE A 19 3.47 -0.47 3.00
CA ILE A 19 2.53 -1.48 3.49
C ILE A 19 1.44 -0.73 4.26
N VAL A 20 0.18 -0.92 3.86
CA VAL A 20 -0.91 -0.05 4.26
C VAL A 20 -2.02 -0.83 4.96
N SER A 21 -2.56 -0.27 6.02
CA SER A 21 -3.75 -0.80 6.69
C SER A 21 -4.99 -0.65 5.81
N LEU A 22 -5.69 -1.73 5.54
CA LEU A 22 -6.95 -1.74 4.81
C LEU A 22 -8.14 -1.27 5.67
N LYS A 23 -7.92 -1.08 6.98
CA LYS A 23 -8.94 -0.60 7.91
C LYS A 23 -9.08 0.93 7.88
N ASN A 24 -7.97 1.66 7.85
CA ASN A 24 -7.94 3.12 8.04
C ASN A 24 -6.98 3.86 7.11
N CYS A 25 -6.36 3.14 6.17
CA CYS A 25 -5.38 3.65 5.22
C CYS A 25 -4.08 4.20 5.85
N ASP A 26 -3.81 3.91 7.13
CA ASP A 26 -2.54 4.27 7.75
C ASP A 26 -1.40 3.43 7.19
N ILE A 27 -0.26 4.06 6.95
CA ILE A 27 0.95 3.33 6.59
C ILE A 27 1.46 2.60 7.82
N LEU A 28 1.45 1.26 7.79
CA LEU A 28 2.03 0.38 8.80
C LEU A 28 3.55 0.51 8.85
N GLY A 29 4.17 0.50 7.68
CA GLY A 29 5.60 0.51 7.48
C GLY A 29 5.96 0.51 6.01
N TYR A 30 7.23 0.25 5.75
CA TYR A 30 7.76 0.14 4.40
C TYR A 30 8.60 -1.13 4.27
N GLU A 31 8.38 -1.90 3.23
CA GLU A 31 9.37 -2.86 2.79
C GLU A 31 10.49 -2.09 2.11
N ILE A 32 11.74 -2.36 2.52
CA ILE A 32 12.91 -1.66 2.01
C ILE A 32 13.78 -2.66 1.26
N CYS A 33 13.63 -2.62 -0.05
CA CYS A 33 14.50 -3.34 -0.96
C CYS A 33 15.80 -2.55 -1.21
N SER A 34 16.84 -3.25 -1.61
CA SER A 34 18.12 -2.65 -1.99
C SER A 34 18.31 -2.77 -3.50
N HIS A 35 18.76 -1.68 -4.12
CA HIS A 35 19.15 -1.65 -5.52
C HIS A 35 20.64 -1.36 -5.64
N LEU A 36 21.24 -1.91 -6.66
CA LEU A 36 22.63 -1.70 -7.03
C LEU A 36 22.70 -1.47 -8.54
N ASN A 37 23.21 -0.31 -9.00
CA ASN A 37 23.21 0.07 -10.41
C ASN A 37 21.82 -0.02 -11.06
N ASP A 38 20.80 0.54 -10.42
CA ASP A 38 19.39 0.54 -10.85
C ASP A 38 18.76 -0.85 -10.99
N LYS A 39 19.41 -1.90 -10.48
CA LYS A 39 18.92 -3.26 -10.47
C LYS A 39 18.62 -3.75 -9.06
N PRO A 40 17.59 -4.62 -8.90
CA PRO A 40 17.33 -5.25 -7.63
C PRO A 40 18.56 -6.02 -7.11
N ILE A 41 18.85 -5.91 -5.83
CA ILE A 41 20.00 -6.57 -5.20
C ILE A 41 19.90 -8.10 -5.28
N THR A 42 18.71 -8.65 -5.45
CA THR A 42 18.47 -10.09 -5.60
C THR A 42 19.30 -10.72 -6.72
N GLU A 43 19.53 -10.01 -7.83
CA GLU A 43 20.40 -10.48 -8.91
C GLU A 43 21.86 -10.72 -8.48
N TYR A 44 22.27 -10.15 -7.36
CA TYR A 44 23.62 -10.25 -6.82
C TYR A 44 23.75 -11.28 -5.70
N PHE A 45 22.64 -11.69 -5.07
CA PHE A 45 22.66 -12.71 -4.01
C PHE A 45 23.08 -14.08 -4.54
N GLU A 46 22.58 -14.49 -5.72
CA GLU A 46 23.02 -15.76 -6.36
C GLU A 46 24.55 -15.81 -6.53
N LYS A 47 25.14 -14.71 -7.00
CA LYS A 47 26.60 -14.62 -7.13
C LYS A 47 27.30 -14.55 -5.79
N ALA A 48 26.71 -13.89 -4.80
CA ALA A 48 27.28 -13.83 -3.46
C ALA A 48 27.29 -15.21 -2.81
N GLU A 49 26.31 -16.06 -3.10
CA GLU A 49 26.24 -17.45 -2.66
C GLU A 49 27.37 -18.28 -3.29
N GLU A 50 27.57 -18.18 -4.62
CA GLU A 50 28.66 -18.87 -5.33
C GLU A 50 30.05 -18.57 -4.75
N PHE A 51 30.25 -17.36 -4.22
CA PHE A 51 31.53 -16.89 -3.65
C PHE A 51 31.57 -16.87 -2.13
N GLU A 52 30.58 -17.44 -1.45
CA GLU A 52 30.50 -17.46 0.03
C GLU A 52 30.55 -16.05 0.65
N LYS A 53 29.91 -15.07 0.02
CA LYS A 53 29.91 -13.65 0.43
C LYS A 53 28.51 -13.11 0.77
N ILE A 54 27.55 -13.99 1.03
CA ILE A 54 26.16 -13.61 1.37
C ILE A 54 26.14 -12.63 2.54
N TRP A 55 26.85 -12.96 3.61
CA TRP A 55 26.90 -12.12 4.81
C TRP A 55 27.54 -10.75 4.56
N LYS A 56 28.57 -10.68 3.71
CA LYS A 56 29.17 -9.38 3.34
C LYS A 56 28.15 -8.49 2.61
N LEU A 57 27.38 -9.04 1.68
CA LEU A 57 26.33 -8.33 0.95
C LEU A 57 25.18 -7.91 1.90
N GLU A 58 24.70 -8.81 2.74
CA GLU A 58 23.69 -8.55 3.77
C GLU A 58 24.09 -7.39 4.70
N LYS A 59 25.33 -7.40 5.19
CA LYS A 59 25.86 -6.31 6.03
C LYS A 59 25.80 -4.95 5.33
N LEU A 60 26.14 -4.90 4.05
CA LEU A 60 26.11 -3.66 3.26
C LEU A 60 24.67 -3.17 3.06
N CYS A 61 23.74 -4.06 2.71
CA CYS A 61 22.32 -3.74 2.57
C CYS A 61 21.74 -3.18 3.87
N ARG A 62 21.90 -3.90 4.98
CA ARG A 62 21.42 -3.47 6.30
C ARG A 62 21.98 -2.12 6.72
N LYS A 63 23.31 -1.92 6.54
CA LYS A 63 23.96 -0.65 6.87
C LYS A 63 23.42 0.51 6.03
N SER A 64 23.23 0.30 4.73
CA SER A 64 22.69 1.32 3.81
C SER A 64 21.23 1.66 4.16
N ILE A 65 20.38 0.65 4.38
CA ILE A 65 18.99 0.83 4.80
C ILE A 65 18.90 1.64 6.09
N LEU A 66 19.57 1.19 7.16
CA LEU A 66 19.47 1.83 8.48
C LEU A 66 20.08 3.24 8.48
N LYS A 67 21.14 3.48 7.70
CA LYS A 67 21.70 4.84 7.48
C LYS A 67 20.67 5.76 6.81
N LYS A 68 20.00 5.29 5.75
CA LYS A 68 18.97 6.07 5.04
C LYS A 68 17.76 6.33 5.93
N VAL A 69 17.27 5.32 6.66
CA VAL A 69 16.17 5.45 7.63
C VAL A 69 16.47 6.52 8.68
N LYS A 70 17.68 6.51 9.25
CA LYS A 70 18.12 7.56 10.19
C LYS A 70 18.14 8.93 9.56
N LEU A 71 18.69 9.03 8.35
CA LEU A 71 18.84 10.30 7.62
C LEU A 71 17.48 10.97 7.37
N ILE A 72 16.45 10.18 6.98
CA ILE A 72 15.10 10.70 6.70
C ILE A 72 14.21 10.78 7.94
N GLY A 73 14.66 10.31 9.09
CA GLY A 73 13.91 10.31 10.35
C GLY A 73 12.65 9.43 10.33
N LEU A 74 12.68 8.30 9.59
CA LEU A 74 11.54 7.40 9.47
C LEU A 74 11.22 6.72 10.81
N LYS A 75 9.98 6.89 11.30
CA LYS A 75 9.51 6.30 12.57
C LYS A 75 8.52 5.14 12.38
N LYS A 76 8.25 4.73 11.14
CA LYS A 76 7.38 3.60 10.82
C LYS A 76 8.15 2.28 10.86
N ASN A 77 7.42 1.16 10.86
CA ASN A 77 8.04 -0.16 10.77
C ASN A 77 8.84 -0.31 9.48
N ILE A 78 9.91 -1.09 9.55
CA ILE A 78 10.88 -1.30 8.48
C ILE A 78 10.96 -2.80 8.24
N PHE A 79 10.49 -3.23 7.09
CA PHE A 79 10.55 -4.62 6.65
C PHE A 79 11.82 -4.81 5.82
N ILE A 80 12.63 -5.79 6.19
CA ILE A 80 13.93 -6.08 5.56
C ILE A 80 14.02 -7.56 5.29
N ASN A 81 14.25 -7.91 4.05
CA ASN A 81 14.55 -9.29 3.66
C ASN A 81 15.85 -9.78 4.28
N ILE A 82 15.85 -11.00 4.80
CA ILE A 82 17.04 -11.68 5.26
C ILE A 82 17.17 -13.07 4.62
N ASN A 83 18.39 -13.43 4.30
CA ASN A 83 18.71 -14.80 3.94
C ASN A 83 19.11 -15.57 5.21
N PRO A 84 18.34 -16.57 5.67
CA PRO A 84 18.67 -17.30 6.88
C PRO A 84 19.95 -18.13 6.77
N ASP A 85 20.42 -18.42 5.55
CA ASP A 85 21.67 -19.18 5.34
C ASP A 85 22.93 -18.40 5.72
N ILE A 86 22.80 -17.09 6.02
CA ILE A 86 23.91 -16.30 6.59
C ILE A 86 24.49 -16.91 7.87
N ILE A 87 23.73 -17.73 8.59
CA ILE A 87 24.19 -18.38 9.82
C ILE A 87 25.34 -19.38 9.56
N PHE A 88 25.47 -19.85 8.30
CA PHE A 88 26.54 -20.76 7.89
C PHE A 88 27.78 -20.03 7.33
N ASP A 89 27.72 -18.70 7.21
CA ASP A 89 28.85 -17.88 6.76
C ASP A 89 29.88 -17.76 7.92
N GLU A 90 31.14 -18.05 7.64
CA GLU A 90 32.22 -18.06 8.65
C GLU A 90 32.41 -16.69 9.33
N ASP A 91 32.12 -15.61 8.58
CA ASP A 91 32.21 -14.23 9.07
C ASP A 91 30.95 -13.78 9.82
N PHE A 92 29.91 -14.63 9.90
CA PHE A 92 28.68 -14.26 10.58
C PHE A 92 28.90 -14.08 12.08
N TYR A 93 28.46 -12.96 12.62
CA TYR A 93 28.37 -12.80 14.05
C TYR A 93 27.03 -12.23 14.50
N GLN A 94 26.52 -12.77 15.55
CA GLN A 94 25.26 -12.35 16.18
C GLN A 94 25.38 -10.94 16.77
N GLY A 95 24.28 -10.14 16.69
CA GLY A 95 24.23 -8.80 17.26
C GLY A 95 24.76 -7.67 16.35
N TYR A 96 25.14 -7.97 15.10
CA TYR A 96 25.58 -6.93 14.15
C TYR A 96 24.51 -5.83 13.97
N THR A 97 23.25 -6.25 13.76
CA THR A 97 22.17 -5.29 13.54
C THR A 97 21.91 -4.45 14.79
N LEU A 98 21.97 -5.03 15.99
CA LEU A 98 21.84 -4.24 17.24
C LEU A 98 22.87 -3.14 17.35
N LYS A 99 24.14 -3.43 17.04
CA LYS A 99 25.20 -2.40 17.02
C LYS A 99 24.93 -1.29 16.01
N LEU A 100 24.33 -1.63 14.86
CA LEU A 100 23.91 -0.61 13.89
C LEU A 100 22.73 0.22 14.40
N LEU A 101 21.75 -0.40 15.05
CA LEU A 101 20.60 0.28 15.63
C LEU A 101 21.03 1.26 16.73
N GLU A 102 21.91 0.85 17.63
CA GLU A 102 22.52 1.74 18.63
C GLU A 102 23.21 2.95 17.96
N LYS A 103 24.06 2.67 16.95
CA LYS A 103 24.77 3.72 16.20
C LYS A 103 23.81 4.72 15.52
N PHE A 104 22.69 4.25 15.03
CA PHE A 104 21.72 5.10 14.30
C PHE A 104 20.57 5.59 15.20
N SER A 105 20.54 5.21 16.48
CA SER A 105 19.47 5.52 17.45
C SER A 105 18.09 5.09 16.93
N LEU A 106 18.01 3.81 16.53
CA LEU A 106 16.79 3.13 16.06
C LEU A 106 16.45 2.01 17.05
N GLU A 107 15.16 1.66 17.15
CA GLU A 107 14.68 0.64 18.06
C GLU A 107 14.51 -0.72 17.37
N PRO A 108 14.88 -1.85 18.00
CA PRO A 108 14.71 -3.19 17.42
C PRO A 108 13.27 -3.50 17.01
N ASN A 109 12.28 -3.05 17.78
CA ASN A 109 10.85 -3.31 17.52
C ASN A 109 10.31 -2.63 16.26
N GLN A 110 11.06 -1.69 15.66
CA GLN A 110 10.75 -1.11 14.36
C GLN A 110 11.16 -2.02 13.20
N ILE A 111 12.08 -2.97 13.43
CA ILE A 111 12.61 -3.85 12.40
C ILE A 111 11.82 -5.14 12.35
N ILE A 112 11.35 -5.47 11.14
CA ILE A 112 10.66 -6.70 10.82
C ILE A 112 11.50 -7.44 9.80
N TYR A 113 12.03 -8.60 10.17
CA TYR A 113 12.78 -9.43 9.25
C TYR A 113 11.84 -10.31 8.44
N GLU A 114 11.96 -10.23 7.12
CA GLU A 114 11.20 -11.04 6.17
C GLU A 114 12.01 -12.27 5.79
N ILE A 115 11.39 -13.42 5.97
CA ILE A 115 11.97 -14.74 5.68
C ILE A 115 11.06 -15.41 4.67
N THR A 116 11.59 -15.80 3.52
CA THR A 116 10.80 -16.46 2.49
C THR A 116 10.40 -17.87 2.88
N GLU A 117 9.19 -18.30 2.49
CA GLU A 117 8.69 -19.65 2.74
C GLU A 117 9.65 -20.74 2.22
N ASN A 118 10.34 -20.48 1.11
CA ASN A 118 11.25 -21.41 0.44
C ASN A 118 12.69 -21.41 0.99
N CYS A 119 12.97 -20.61 2.04
CA CYS A 119 14.31 -20.57 2.58
C CYS A 119 14.69 -21.91 3.20
N SER A 120 15.92 -22.31 2.91
CA SER A 120 16.65 -23.46 3.47
C SER A 120 15.80 -24.59 4.08
N GLN A 121 15.47 -25.59 3.29
CA GLN A 121 14.97 -26.87 3.79
C GLN A 121 16.07 -27.68 4.54
N LYS A 122 17.31 -27.12 4.57
CA LYS A 122 18.50 -27.88 5.04
C LYS A 122 18.54 -28.07 6.55
N ASN A 123 17.91 -27.16 7.34
CA ASN A 123 17.91 -27.32 8.80
C ASN A 123 16.88 -26.42 9.50
N GLU A 124 15.66 -26.93 9.68
CA GLU A 124 14.56 -26.21 10.37
C GLU A 124 14.89 -25.85 11.81
N GLU A 125 15.65 -26.69 12.50
CA GLU A 125 16.06 -26.42 13.89
C GLU A 125 16.98 -25.19 13.97
N THR A 126 17.90 -25.06 13.00
CA THR A 126 18.79 -23.91 12.92
C THR A 126 18.03 -22.62 12.60
N LEU A 127 17.03 -22.70 11.70
CA LEU A 127 16.15 -21.57 11.38
C LEU A 127 15.35 -21.15 12.61
N SER A 128 14.75 -22.08 13.33
CA SER A 128 13.99 -21.79 14.56
C SER A 128 14.86 -21.08 15.60
N ARG A 129 16.07 -21.56 15.83
CA ARG A 129 17.02 -20.93 16.76
C ARG A 129 17.42 -19.51 16.34
N LEU A 130 17.62 -19.28 15.03
CA LEU A 130 17.92 -17.95 14.49
C LEU A 130 16.76 -16.98 14.73
N ILE A 131 15.53 -17.43 14.50
CA ILE A 131 14.31 -16.63 14.70
C ILE A 131 14.11 -16.33 16.18
N GLU A 132 14.22 -17.33 17.04
CA GLU A 132 14.15 -17.13 18.50
C GLU A 132 15.20 -16.12 18.97
N HIS A 133 16.40 -16.20 18.44
CA HIS A 133 17.46 -15.24 18.73
C HIS A 133 17.08 -13.82 18.31
N TYR A 134 16.56 -13.61 17.09
CA TYR A 134 16.10 -12.27 16.67
C TYR A 134 14.95 -11.77 17.53
N LYS A 135 13.95 -12.60 17.81
CA LYS A 135 12.83 -12.23 18.68
C LYS A 135 13.28 -11.84 20.10
N SER A 136 14.25 -12.58 20.67
CA SER A 136 14.82 -12.25 21.98
C SER A 136 15.53 -10.90 22.03
N GLN A 137 15.96 -10.39 20.87
CA GLN A 137 16.54 -9.06 20.72
C GLN A 137 15.49 -7.96 20.46
N GLY A 138 14.22 -8.31 20.39
CA GLY A 138 13.10 -7.39 20.18
C GLY A 138 12.74 -7.13 18.70
N PHE A 139 13.35 -7.86 17.75
CA PHE A 139 12.94 -7.84 16.34
C PHE A 139 11.63 -8.58 16.14
N LYS A 140 10.89 -8.20 15.10
CA LYS A 140 9.71 -8.91 14.62
C LYS A 140 10.06 -9.74 13.39
N ILE A 141 9.22 -10.76 13.12
CA ILE A 141 9.41 -11.69 12.01
C ILE A 141 8.18 -11.66 11.10
N ALA A 142 8.42 -11.59 9.81
CA ALA A 142 7.41 -11.80 8.76
C ALA A 142 7.79 -13.07 7.97
N LEU A 143 6.80 -13.96 7.78
CA LEU A 143 6.93 -15.06 6.84
C LEU A 143 6.41 -14.59 5.48
N ASP A 144 7.30 -14.56 4.48
CA ASP A 144 7.01 -14.02 3.16
C ASP A 144 6.73 -15.13 2.12
N ASN A 145 5.99 -14.77 1.06
CA ASN A 145 5.59 -15.62 -0.07
C ASN A 145 4.72 -16.82 0.36
N VAL A 146 3.90 -16.67 1.39
CA VAL A 146 3.03 -17.76 1.88
C VAL A 146 1.99 -18.14 0.84
N GLY A 147 1.90 -19.44 0.58
CA GLY A 147 0.98 -20.05 -0.37
C GLY A 147 1.62 -20.57 -1.66
N THR A 148 2.93 -20.44 -1.82
CA THR A 148 3.66 -20.95 -3.00
C THR A 148 4.37 -22.27 -2.76
N ALA A 149 4.64 -22.64 -1.51
CA ALA A 149 5.32 -23.87 -1.13
C ALA A 149 4.41 -24.86 -0.38
N TYR A 150 4.85 -26.10 -0.28
CA TYR A 150 4.09 -27.19 0.37
C TYR A 150 4.03 -27.14 1.90
N SER A 151 4.89 -26.34 2.55
CA SER A 151 5.11 -26.37 4.02
C SER A 151 4.63 -25.10 4.74
N GLY A 152 3.89 -24.20 4.08
CA GLY A 152 3.57 -22.88 4.62
C GLY A 152 2.88 -22.87 5.99
N LEU A 153 1.86 -23.71 6.16
CA LEU A 153 1.13 -23.78 7.45
C LEU A 153 1.99 -24.38 8.58
N GLU A 154 2.79 -25.39 8.29
CA GLU A 154 3.70 -25.98 9.26
C GLU A 154 4.75 -24.95 9.72
N ARG A 155 5.32 -24.20 8.78
CA ARG A 155 6.26 -23.13 9.11
C ARG A 155 5.67 -22.01 9.94
N ILE A 156 4.42 -21.63 9.68
CA ILE A 156 3.73 -20.66 10.53
C ILE A 156 3.68 -21.16 11.98
N CYS A 157 3.36 -22.43 12.20
CA CYS A 157 3.32 -23.02 13.55
C CYS A 157 4.71 -23.06 14.21
N ILE A 158 5.76 -23.42 13.45
CA ILE A 158 7.13 -23.53 13.97
C ILE A 158 7.72 -22.15 14.27
N LEU A 159 7.58 -21.20 13.34
CA LEU A 159 8.23 -19.90 13.43
C LEU A 159 7.44 -18.88 14.24
N ASN A 160 6.13 -19.13 14.42
CA ASN A 160 5.19 -18.23 15.10
C ASN A 160 5.44 -16.75 14.73
N PRO A 161 5.31 -16.38 13.45
CA PRO A 161 5.69 -15.06 12.95
C PRO A 161 4.74 -13.97 13.47
N ASP A 162 5.21 -12.73 13.49
CA ASP A 162 4.38 -11.55 13.77
C ASP A 162 3.52 -11.14 12.57
N PHE A 163 4.00 -11.47 11.35
CA PHE A 163 3.35 -11.16 10.08
C PHE A 163 3.39 -12.35 9.13
N ILE A 164 2.31 -12.49 8.34
CA ILE A 164 2.21 -13.39 7.19
C ILE A 164 1.98 -12.53 5.96
N LYS A 165 2.84 -12.67 4.95
CA LYS A 165 2.71 -12.01 3.65
C LYS A 165 2.23 -13.04 2.62
N ILE A 166 0.99 -12.87 2.11
CA ILE A 166 0.43 -13.74 1.07
C ILE A 166 1.06 -13.38 -0.26
N ASP A 167 1.59 -14.39 -0.94
CA ASP A 167 2.25 -14.24 -2.24
C ASP A 167 1.34 -13.61 -3.31
N MET A 168 1.94 -12.80 -4.16
CA MET A 168 1.26 -12.11 -5.25
C MET A 168 0.54 -13.06 -6.23
N GLN A 169 1.00 -14.31 -6.40
CA GLN A 169 0.34 -15.28 -7.28
C GLN A 169 -1.03 -15.68 -6.75
N ILE A 170 -1.22 -15.68 -5.43
CA ILE A 170 -2.53 -15.92 -4.79
C ILE A 170 -3.42 -14.69 -4.93
N ILE A 171 -2.86 -13.49 -4.84
CA ILE A 171 -3.62 -12.22 -4.90
C ILE A 171 -4.02 -11.88 -6.33
N ARG A 172 -3.20 -12.23 -7.33
CA ARG A 172 -3.44 -11.92 -8.73
C ARG A 172 -4.78 -12.49 -9.24
N ASN A 173 -5.68 -11.61 -9.72
CA ASN A 173 -7.04 -11.92 -10.19
C ASN A 173 -7.89 -12.71 -9.17
N ILE A 174 -7.69 -12.46 -7.88
CA ILE A 174 -8.40 -13.15 -6.80
C ILE A 174 -9.93 -13.00 -6.93
N GLU A 175 -10.41 -11.88 -7.46
CA GLU A 175 -11.84 -11.63 -7.66
C GLU A 175 -12.51 -12.61 -8.64
N LYS A 176 -11.72 -13.36 -9.43
CA LYS A 176 -12.19 -14.34 -10.44
C LYS A 176 -11.95 -15.79 -10.05
N ASP A 177 -11.23 -16.06 -8.96
CA ASP A 177 -10.78 -17.40 -8.59
C ASP A 177 -11.31 -17.81 -7.20
N SER A 178 -12.32 -18.68 -7.19
CA SER A 178 -12.99 -19.14 -5.97
C SER A 178 -12.05 -19.91 -5.01
N LEU A 179 -11.03 -20.59 -5.53
CA LEU A 179 -10.06 -21.31 -4.70
C LEU A 179 -9.15 -20.33 -3.95
N LYS A 180 -8.60 -19.35 -4.66
CA LYS A 180 -7.81 -18.27 -4.06
C LYS A 180 -8.61 -17.48 -3.03
N GLN A 181 -9.87 -17.17 -3.34
CA GLN A 181 -10.83 -16.54 -2.42
C GLN A 181 -10.98 -17.31 -1.12
N SER A 182 -11.21 -18.61 -1.22
CA SER A 182 -11.38 -19.52 -0.06
C SER A 182 -10.09 -19.60 0.76
N MET A 183 -8.94 -19.65 0.11
CA MET A 183 -7.63 -19.68 0.76
C MET A 183 -7.37 -18.39 1.54
N VAL A 184 -7.52 -17.23 0.92
CA VAL A 184 -7.30 -15.93 1.57
C VAL A 184 -8.31 -15.70 2.70
N LYS A 185 -9.57 -16.10 2.52
CA LYS A 185 -10.59 -16.06 3.58
C LYS A 185 -10.18 -16.90 4.79
N SER A 186 -9.65 -18.10 4.57
CA SER A 186 -9.18 -18.99 5.65
C SER A 186 -7.98 -18.41 6.38
N LEU A 187 -7.02 -17.83 5.65
CA LEU A 187 -5.87 -17.15 6.22
C LEU A 187 -6.28 -15.88 7.01
N THR A 188 -7.26 -15.14 6.51
CA THR A 188 -7.80 -13.96 7.23
C THR A 188 -8.46 -14.38 8.55
N HIS A 189 -9.25 -15.46 8.55
CA HIS A 189 -9.84 -16.00 9.77
C HIS A 189 -8.76 -16.47 10.76
N PHE A 190 -7.80 -17.26 10.29
CA PHE A 190 -6.66 -17.71 11.09
C PHE A 190 -5.88 -16.55 11.72
N SER A 191 -5.59 -15.52 10.93
CA SER A 191 -4.92 -14.30 11.37
C SER A 191 -5.67 -13.59 12.50
N ASN A 192 -6.99 -13.47 12.38
CA ASN A 192 -7.83 -12.84 13.39
C ASN A 192 -7.88 -13.65 14.70
N GLU A 193 -7.88 -14.99 14.63
CA GLU A 193 -7.88 -15.86 15.81
C GLU A 193 -6.53 -15.90 16.55
N THR A 194 -5.43 -15.85 15.78
CA THR A 194 -4.07 -15.97 16.35
C THR A 194 -3.43 -14.63 16.71
N GLY A 195 -3.97 -13.51 16.19
CA GLY A 195 -3.37 -12.19 16.32
C GLY A 195 -2.16 -11.94 15.42
N ILE A 196 -1.83 -12.88 14.52
CA ILE A 196 -0.77 -12.71 13.51
C ILE A 196 -1.28 -11.74 12.45
N ASN A 197 -0.47 -10.77 12.05
CA ASN A 197 -0.88 -9.77 11.06
C ASN A 197 -0.78 -10.32 9.63
N LEU A 198 -1.84 -10.13 8.82
CA LEU A 198 -1.91 -10.62 7.45
C LEU A 198 -1.72 -9.48 6.45
N VAL A 199 -0.77 -9.65 5.53
CA VAL A 199 -0.45 -8.69 4.46
C VAL A 199 -0.68 -9.36 3.10
N ALA A 200 -1.55 -8.79 2.27
CA ALA A 200 -1.70 -9.20 0.87
C ALA A 200 -0.66 -8.46 0.02
N VAL A 201 0.21 -9.22 -0.67
CA VAL A 201 1.29 -8.66 -1.49
C VAL A 201 0.94 -8.69 -2.97
N GLY A 202 1.40 -7.68 -3.70
CA GLY A 202 1.25 -7.59 -5.16
C GLY A 202 -0.13 -7.16 -5.64
N VAL A 203 -0.84 -6.33 -4.86
CA VAL A 203 -2.11 -5.73 -5.29
C VAL A 203 -1.83 -4.75 -6.44
N GLU A 204 -2.34 -5.05 -7.65
CA GLU A 204 -2.11 -4.25 -8.86
C GLU A 204 -3.37 -3.68 -9.48
N SER A 205 -4.55 -4.06 -8.99
CA SER A 205 -5.82 -3.58 -9.53
C SER A 205 -6.83 -3.19 -8.44
N ALA A 206 -7.76 -2.34 -8.86
CA ALA A 206 -8.90 -1.93 -8.05
C ALA A 206 -9.75 -3.13 -7.59
N ASN A 207 -9.98 -4.10 -8.50
CA ASN A 207 -10.83 -5.25 -8.22
C ASN A 207 -10.19 -6.18 -7.17
N GLU A 208 -8.87 -6.39 -7.24
CA GLU A 208 -8.12 -7.13 -6.22
C GLU A 208 -8.26 -6.42 -4.86
N LEU A 209 -8.05 -5.10 -4.80
CA LEU A 209 -8.17 -4.33 -3.56
C LEU A 209 -9.60 -4.41 -2.99
N ASP A 210 -10.63 -4.19 -3.81
CA ASP A 210 -12.03 -4.23 -3.36
C ASP A 210 -12.39 -5.61 -2.81
N PHE A 211 -11.88 -6.68 -3.44
CA PHE A 211 -12.11 -8.03 -2.96
C PHE A 211 -11.42 -8.29 -1.61
N LEU A 212 -10.17 -7.88 -1.45
CA LEU A 212 -9.43 -8.00 -0.18
C LEU A 212 -10.10 -7.20 0.95
N LEU A 213 -10.61 -6.01 0.65
CA LEU A 213 -11.41 -5.20 1.57
C LEU A 213 -12.67 -5.95 2.02
N SER A 214 -13.36 -6.64 1.09
CA SER A 214 -14.58 -7.42 1.40
C SER A 214 -14.30 -8.63 2.28
N LEU A 215 -13.11 -9.22 2.20
CA LEU A 215 -12.66 -10.34 3.04
C LEU A 215 -12.17 -9.89 4.43
N GLY A 216 -11.94 -8.58 4.64
CA GLY A 216 -11.42 -8.04 5.89
C GLY A 216 -9.92 -8.31 6.09
N VAL A 217 -9.14 -8.43 5.01
CA VAL A 217 -7.68 -8.50 5.08
C VAL A 217 -7.14 -7.25 5.77
N GLN A 218 -6.15 -7.41 6.65
CA GLN A 218 -5.71 -6.33 7.54
C GLN A 218 -4.81 -5.33 6.84
N TYR A 219 -3.84 -5.80 6.04
CA TYR A 219 -2.84 -4.96 5.36
C TYR A 219 -2.67 -5.38 3.91
N ALA A 220 -2.19 -4.45 3.10
CA ALA A 220 -1.87 -4.71 1.70
C ALA A 220 -0.66 -3.92 1.23
N GLN A 221 -0.01 -4.44 0.20
CA GLN A 221 1.13 -3.88 -0.50
C GLN A 221 1.01 -4.21 -1.99
N GLY A 222 1.42 -3.31 -2.87
CA GLY A 222 1.42 -3.53 -4.31
C GLY A 222 1.46 -2.23 -5.09
N TYR A 223 1.63 -2.31 -6.39
CA TYR A 223 1.78 -1.13 -7.25
C TYR A 223 0.52 -0.28 -7.29
N TYR A 224 -0.65 -0.88 -7.15
CA TYR A 224 -1.90 -0.12 -7.05
C TYR A 224 -1.96 0.72 -5.77
N ILE A 225 -1.34 0.26 -4.68
CA ILE A 225 -1.30 0.95 -3.38
C ILE A 225 -0.19 2.01 -3.34
N GLY A 226 1.00 1.65 -3.83
CA GLY A 226 2.15 2.55 -3.89
C GLY A 226 3.35 1.90 -4.55
N TYR A 227 4.03 2.66 -5.40
CA TYR A 227 5.25 2.21 -6.06
C TYR A 227 6.45 2.27 -5.12
N PRO A 228 7.43 1.37 -5.31
CA PRO A 228 8.74 1.51 -4.68
C PRO A 228 9.40 2.83 -5.12
N ALA A 229 10.01 3.54 -4.17
CA ALA A 229 10.70 4.80 -4.43
C ALA A 229 11.89 4.98 -3.48
N GLU A 230 12.88 5.80 -3.84
CA GLU A 230 14.06 6.10 -3.00
C GLU A 230 13.71 6.83 -1.69
N PHE A 231 12.52 7.41 -1.61
CA PHE A 231 11.97 8.04 -0.42
C PHE A 231 10.62 7.43 -0.09
N PRO A 232 10.24 7.39 1.21
CA PRO A 232 8.96 6.87 1.64
C PRO A 232 7.79 7.53 0.91
N GLY A 233 7.13 6.79 0.02
CA GLY A 233 5.97 7.24 -0.76
C GLY A 233 4.68 7.24 0.06
N LYS A 234 3.69 7.96 -0.43
CA LYS A 234 2.30 7.94 0.07
C LYS A 234 1.49 6.86 -0.64
N VAL A 235 0.32 6.57 -0.10
CA VAL A 235 -0.70 5.74 -0.75
C VAL A 235 -1.24 6.47 -1.98
N THR A 236 -1.53 5.75 -3.06
CA THR A 236 -2.17 6.36 -4.24
C THR A 236 -3.54 6.93 -3.87
N ALA A 237 -3.96 8.00 -4.56
CA ALA A 237 -5.24 8.64 -4.29
C ALA A 237 -6.42 7.68 -4.49
N GLU A 238 -6.33 6.80 -5.50
CA GLU A 238 -7.37 5.81 -5.81
C GLU A 238 -7.52 4.77 -4.70
N SER A 239 -6.42 4.19 -4.24
CA SER A 239 -6.44 3.21 -3.15
C SER A 239 -6.91 3.84 -1.85
N TYR A 240 -6.45 5.06 -1.55
CA TYR A 240 -6.91 5.83 -0.39
C TYR A 240 -8.44 6.00 -0.41
N ALA A 241 -8.99 6.47 -1.52
CA ALA A 241 -10.43 6.69 -1.66
C ALA A 241 -11.22 5.39 -1.44
N ARG A 242 -10.79 4.27 -2.03
CA ARG A 242 -11.46 2.96 -1.88
C ARG A 242 -11.45 2.45 -0.45
N ILE A 243 -10.30 2.50 0.22
CA ILE A 243 -10.16 2.05 1.61
C ILE A 243 -11.05 2.88 2.53
N ILE A 244 -11.06 4.22 2.39
CA ILE A 244 -11.88 5.11 3.22
C ILE A 244 -13.38 4.94 2.96
N ILE A 245 -13.79 4.72 1.71
CA ILE A 245 -15.20 4.42 1.38
C ILE A 245 -15.63 3.11 2.04
N ASN A 246 -14.80 2.06 1.95
CA ASN A 246 -15.09 0.78 2.60
C ASN A 246 -15.19 0.91 4.12
N GLN A 247 -14.28 1.68 4.75
CA GLN A 247 -14.33 1.97 6.19
C GLN A 247 -15.67 2.59 6.58
N LYS A 248 -16.08 3.65 5.88
CA LYS A 248 -17.35 4.33 6.16
C LYS A 248 -18.56 3.40 6.02
N ASN A 249 -18.58 2.56 4.99
CA ASN A 249 -19.63 1.57 4.77
C ASN A 249 -19.71 0.56 5.93
N ASN A 250 -18.57 0.06 6.40
CA ASN A 250 -18.51 -0.88 7.53
C ASN A 250 -18.94 -0.22 8.84
N GLU A 251 -18.61 1.03 9.10
CA GLU A 251 -19.09 1.78 10.27
C GLU A 251 -20.62 1.95 10.26
N HIS A 252 -21.21 2.21 9.09
CA HIS A 252 -22.67 2.30 8.94
C HIS A 252 -23.36 0.98 9.18
N VAL A 253 -22.80 -0.13 8.67
CA VAL A 253 -23.35 -1.49 8.89
C VAL A 253 -23.26 -1.85 10.38
N ASN A 254 -22.13 -1.60 11.03
CA ASN A 254 -21.95 -1.89 12.45
C ASN A 254 -22.91 -1.09 13.33
N LYS A 255 -23.05 0.22 13.12
CA LYS A 255 -24.02 1.07 13.83
C LYS A 255 -25.49 0.59 13.62
N LYS A 256 -25.81 0.06 12.43
CA LYS A 256 -27.13 -0.50 12.13
C LYS A 256 -27.37 -1.83 12.84
N ASN A 257 -26.32 -2.67 12.94
CA ASN A 257 -26.39 -3.94 13.66
C ASN A 257 -26.43 -3.74 15.17
N GLU A 258 -25.67 -2.82 15.75
CA GLU A 258 -25.77 -2.44 17.15
C GLU A 258 -27.16 -1.93 17.50
N LYS A 259 -27.76 -1.06 16.67
CA LYS A 259 -29.14 -0.61 16.86
C LYS A 259 -30.17 -1.75 16.76
N LYS A 260 -29.92 -2.77 15.93
CA LYS A 260 -30.76 -3.96 15.87
C LYS A 260 -30.62 -4.83 17.14
N LEU A 261 -29.40 -5.04 17.62
CA LEU A 261 -29.12 -5.78 18.87
C LEU A 261 -29.72 -5.09 20.09
N ILE A 262 -29.59 -3.76 20.18
CA ILE A 262 -30.23 -2.97 21.25
C ILE A 262 -31.77 -3.12 21.17
N LYS A 263 -32.35 -3.04 19.97
CA LYS A 263 -33.80 -3.24 19.78
C LYS A 263 -34.27 -4.66 20.14
N SER A 264 -33.48 -5.71 19.78
CA SER A 264 -33.84 -7.08 20.17
C SER A 264 -33.70 -7.29 21.67
N ALA A 265 -32.67 -6.75 22.32
CA ALA A 265 -32.52 -6.78 23.79
C ALA A 265 -33.61 -5.97 24.52
N GLU A 266 -34.07 -4.86 23.93
CA GLU A 266 -35.21 -4.09 24.43
C GLU A 266 -36.54 -4.79 24.20
N THR A 267 -36.69 -5.60 23.14
CA THR A 267 -37.87 -6.39 22.87
C THR A 267 -37.99 -7.57 23.84
N GLU A 268 -36.88 -8.25 24.16
CA GLU A 268 -36.84 -9.29 25.21
C GLU A 268 -37.10 -8.74 26.62
N LYS A 269 -36.76 -7.49 26.90
CA LYS A 269 -37.13 -6.80 28.14
C LYS A 269 -38.57 -6.32 28.14
N LYS A 270 -39.18 -6.03 26.98
CA LYS A 270 -40.56 -5.53 26.84
C LYS A 270 -41.65 -6.62 26.83
N GLU A 271 -41.29 -7.88 26.64
CA GLU A 271 -42.23 -8.96 26.91
C GLU A 271 -42.54 -9.19 28.40
N LYS A 272 -41.75 -8.51 29.29
CA LYS A 272 -42.00 -8.56 30.74
C LYS A 272 -42.72 -7.34 31.33
N THR A 273 -42.98 -6.29 30.54
CA THR A 273 -43.79 -5.15 30.97
C THR A 273 -44.53 -4.54 29.78
N LYS A 274 -45.85 -4.87 29.66
CA LYS A 274 -46.77 -4.07 28.85
C LYS A 274 -46.96 -2.71 29.53
N ASP A 275 -46.75 -1.67 28.80
CA ASP A 275 -47.60 -0.51 28.50
C ASP A 275 -46.81 0.79 28.28
N ALA A 276 -47.30 1.48 27.25
CA ALA A 276 -47.22 2.93 26.98
C ALA A 276 -46.03 3.56 26.28
N ALA A 277 -46.28 3.91 25.04
CA ALA A 277 -46.08 5.21 24.33
C ALA A 277 -44.71 5.88 24.28
N SER A 278 -44.11 5.98 23.10
CA SER A 278 -44.12 7.19 22.25
C SER A 278 -43.10 7.16 21.13
N ASN A 279 -43.61 7.41 19.93
CA ASN A 279 -42.84 7.81 18.75
C ASN A 279 -42.17 9.16 19.02
N PHE A 280 -40.87 9.29 18.79
CA PHE A 280 -40.25 10.51 18.22
C PHE A 280 -38.71 10.31 18.11
N ASN A 281 -38.16 10.72 16.98
CA ASN A 281 -36.76 10.95 16.63
C ASN A 281 -36.09 9.95 15.68
N PHE A 282 -36.64 9.82 14.46
CA PHE A 282 -35.95 9.12 13.35
C PHE A 282 -35.54 10.05 12.19
N LEU A 283 -35.79 11.35 12.31
CA LEU A 283 -35.64 12.29 11.18
C LEU A 283 -34.47 13.31 11.32
N GLU A 284 -33.86 13.46 12.50
CA GLU A 284 -32.86 14.50 12.68
C GLU A 284 -31.41 14.10 12.31
N GLN A 285 -31.04 12.81 12.39
CA GLN A 285 -29.66 12.40 12.06
C GLN A 285 -29.39 12.16 10.57
N LYS A 286 -30.44 12.11 9.72
CA LYS A 286 -30.28 12.02 8.27
C LYS A 286 -29.88 13.36 7.65
N ASN A 287 -30.14 14.45 8.34
CA ASN A 287 -29.93 15.81 7.82
C ASN A 287 -28.51 16.37 7.99
N GLU A 288 -27.71 15.86 8.92
CA GLU A 288 -26.36 16.41 9.14
C GLU A 288 -25.30 15.93 8.15
N ILE A 289 -25.45 14.74 7.55
CA ILE A 289 -24.50 14.21 6.56
C ILE A 289 -24.85 14.72 5.16
N ASN A 290 -26.13 14.96 4.90
CA ASN A 290 -26.63 15.44 3.61
C ASN A 290 -26.37 16.95 3.40
N SER A 291 -25.95 17.68 4.41
CA SER A 291 -25.75 19.14 4.37
C SER A 291 -24.30 19.58 4.17
N ARG A 292 -23.33 18.66 4.14
CA ARG A 292 -21.94 19.04 3.87
C ARG A 292 -21.79 19.55 2.46
N LYS A 293 -21.10 20.67 2.32
CA LYS A 293 -20.83 21.30 1.04
C LYS A 293 -19.55 20.74 0.45
N ILE A 294 -19.46 20.76 -0.88
CA ILE A 294 -18.26 20.32 -1.62
C ILE A 294 -17.02 21.12 -1.21
N GLU A 295 -17.19 22.41 -0.87
CA GLU A 295 -16.08 23.27 -0.41
C GLU A 295 -15.32 22.71 0.81
N GLU A 296 -15.97 21.90 1.64
CA GLU A 296 -15.32 21.23 2.79
C GLU A 296 -14.40 20.06 2.39
N LEU A 297 -14.54 19.58 1.14
CA LEU A 297 -13.77 18.46 0.57
C LEU A 297 -12.85 18.91 -0.57
N ALA A 298 -12.94 20.16 -0.98
CA ALA A 298 -12.16 20.70 -2.08
C ALA A 298 -10.72 20.98 -1.66
N PHE A 299 -9.79 20.71 -2.57
CA PHE A 299 -8.39 21.08 -2.46
C PHE A 299 -8.09 22.19 -3.46
N GLU A 300 -7.12 23.05 -3.15
CA GLU A 300 -6.60 23.99 -4.14
C GLU A 300 -6.00 23.23 -5.33
N GLY A 301 -6.56 23.44 -6.51
CA GLY A 301 -6.08 22.86 -7.75
C GLY A 301 -5.09 23.79 -8.45
N VAL A 302 -4.16 23.21 -9.20
CA VAL A 302 -3.26 23.99 -10.06
C VAL A 302 -3.99 24.36 -11.35
N THR A 303 -3.92 25.64 -11.73
CA THR A 303 -4.50 26.16 -12.98
C THR A 303 -3.40 26.58 -13.95
N ILE A 304 -3.63 26.33 -15.22
CA ILE A 304 -2.74 26.74 -16.32
C ILE A 304 -3.55 27.38 -17.46
N PHE A 305 -2.85 28.08 -18.35
CA PHE A 305 -3.45 28.69 -19.52
C PHE A 305 -3.43 27.75 -20.74
N PRO A 306 -4.42 27.88 -21.67
CA PRO A 306 -4.59 26.95 -22.80
C PRO A 306 -3.47 27.03 -23.85
N ASP A 307 -2.70 28.09 -23.89
CA ASP A 307 -1.59 28.34 -24.82
C ASP A 307 -0.26 27.76 -24.34
N MET A 308 -0.20 27.23 -23.12
CA MET A 308 0.97 26.48 -22.62
C MET A 308 1.34 25.34 -23.58
N GLY A 309 2.62 25.22 -23.93
CA GLY A 309 3.11 24.14 -24.78
C GLY A 309 3.09 22.77 -24.09
N VAL A 310 2.85 21.71 -24.85
CA VAL A 310 2.89 20.33 -24.32
C VAL A 310 4.22 19.98 -23.64
N PRO A 311 5.41 20.37 -24.17
CA PRO A 311 6.68 20.17 -23.49
C PRO A 311 6.79 20.87 -22.13
N GLU A 312 6.20 22.05 -22.04
CA GLU A 312 6.19 22.84 -20.80
C GLU A 312 5.32 22.18 -19.74
N LEU A 313 4.14 21.66 -20.15
CA LEU A 313 3.27 20.87 -19.28
C LEU A 313 3.95 19.57 -18.80
N MET A 314 4.69 18.88 -19.68
CA MET A 314 5.48 17.70 -19.28
C MET A 314 6.51 18.06 -18.20
N ASN A 315 7.26 19.14 -18.41
CA ASN A 315 8.24 19.62 -17.44
C ASN A 315 7.57 20.01 -16.12
N PHE A 316 6.40 20.64 -16.19
CA PHE A 316 5.61 20.97 -15.02
C PHE A 316 5.23 19.72 -14.21
N PHE A 317 4.68 18.68 -14.82
CA PHE A 317 4.34 17.44 -14.11
C PHE A 317 5.57 16.69 -13.60
N THR A 318 6.68 16.74 -14.34
CA THR A 318 7.95 16.15 -13.91
C THR A 318 8.52 16.83 -12.67
N ALA A 319 8.42 18.16 -12.61
CA ALA A 319 8.87 18.97 -11.48
C ALA A 319 7.91 18.89 -10.27
N ASN A 320 6.61 18.70 -10.52
CA ASN A 320 5.57 18.68 -9.51
C ASN A 320 4.90 17.28 -9.43
N LYS A 321 5.65 16.28 -9.04
CA LYS A 321 5.20 14.86 -8.99
C LYS A 321 3.96 14.59 -8.12
N GLU A 322 3.62 15.53 -7.23
CA GLU A 322 2.41 15.44 -6.40
C GLU A 322 1.16 15.98 -7.13
N CYS A 323 1.33 16.71 -8.23
CA CYS A 323 0.25 17.26 -9.00
C CYS A 323 -0.24 16.23 -10.04
N ASN A 324 -1.37 15.60 -9.78
CA ASN A 324 -1.93 14.57 -10.66
C ASN A 324 -2.80 15.14 -11.79
N PHE A 325 -3.29 16.36 -11.65
CA PHE A 325 -4.09 17.04 -12.67
C PHE A 325 -3.91 18.54 -12.61
N VAL A 326 -4.20 19.20 -13.73
CA VAL A 326 -4.28 20.66 -13.84
C VAL A 326 -5.61 21.04 -14.47
N SER A 327 -6.17 22.18 -14.06
CA SER A 327 -7.32 22.78 -14.70
C SER A 327 -6.85 23.84 -15.71
N ILE A 328 -7.39 23.80 -16.92
CA ILE A 328 -7.09 24.78 -17.97
C ILE A 328 -8.17 25.86 -17.91
N ILE A 329 -7.75 27.11 -17.72
CA ILE A 329 -8.66 28.26 -17.53
C ILE A 329 -8.40 29.35 -18.55
N ASP A 330 -9.44 30.13 -18.87
CA ASP A 330 -9.30 31.36 -19.62
C ASP A 330 -8.93 32.57 -18.74
N LEU A 331 -8.83 33.75 -19.35
CA LEU A 331 -8.50 35.00 -18.64
C LEU A 331 -9.63 35.48 -17.72
N GLU A 332 -10.83 34.94 -17.86
CA GLU A 332 -11.99 35.21 -17.01
C GLU A 332 -12.16 34.15 -15.90
N TYR A 333 -11.18 33.25 -15.75
CA TYR A 333 -11.17 32.12 -14.81
C TYR A 333 -12.24 31.04 -15.08
N ASN A 334 -12.80 30.96 -16.28
CA ASN A 334 -13.67 29.86 -16.67
C ASN A 334 -12.82 28.61 -16.96
N ILE A 335 -13.25 27.45 -16.49
CA ILE A 335 -12.57 26.19 -16.75
C ILE A 335 -12.90 25.73 -18.18
N LEU A 336 -11.89 25.70 -19.06
CA LEU A 336 -11.98 25.23 -20.44
C LEU A 336 -11.80 23.72 -20.57
N GLY A 337 -11.03 23.12 -19.69
CA GLY A 337 -10.71 21.71 -19.71
C GLY A 337 -9.86 21.28 -18.53
N VAL A 338 -9.54 20.02 -18.51
CA VAL A 338 -8.62 19.43 -17.52
C VAL A 338 -7.59 18.56 -18.23
N MET A 339 -6.42 18.40 -17.63
CA MET A 339 -5.40 17.46 -18.07
C MET A 339 -4.85 16.71 -16.87
N THR A 340 -4.77 15.37 -16.97
CA THR A 340 -4.14 14.55 -15.95
C THR A 340 -2.77 14.10 -16.41
N HIS A 341 -1.88 13.83 -15.45
CA HIS A 341 -0.56 13.27 -15.75
C HIS A 341 -0.65 11.93 -16.50
N SER A 342 -1.62 11.07 -16.16
CA SER A 342 -1.84 9.78 -16.84
C SER A 342 -2.24 9.93 -18.29
N VAL A 343 -3.22 10.81 -18.59
CA VAL A 343 -3.67 11.06 -19.96
C VAL A 343 -2.56 11.68 -20.81
N LEU A 344 -1.79 12.62 -20.25
CA LEU A 344 -0.64 13.18 -20.94
C LEU A 344 0.41 12.12 -21.26
N SER A 345 0.70 11.25 -20.29
CA SER A 345 1.66 10.13 -20.45
C SER A 345 1.18 9.14 -21.51
N GLU A 346 -0.10 8.83 -21.56
CA GLU A 346 -0.70 7.95 -22.57
C GLU A 346 -0.61 8.57 -23.96
N LEU A 347 -1.01 9.85 -24.11
CA LEU A 347 -0.93 10.59 -25.37
C LEU A 347 0.48 10.71 -25.93
N LEU A 348 1.49 10.74 -25.07
CA LEU A 348 2.89 10.87 -25.48
C LEU A 348 3.62 9.52 -25.54
N GLY A 349 3.14 8.49 -24.85
CA GLY A 349 3.73 7.15 -24.80
C GLY A 349 3.45 6.29 -26.01
N ASP A 350 2.44 6.59 -26.83
CA ASP A 350 2.18 5.91 -28.08
C ASP A 350 3.33 6.09 -29.07
N ARG A 351 3.57 5.05 -29.88
CA ARG A 351 4.70 4.92 -30.82
C ARG A 351 4.94 6.17 -31.72
N PHE A 352 3.92 6.98 -31.92
CA PHE A 352 3.96 8.25 -32.66
C PHE A 352 3.44 9.45 -31.84
N GLY A 353 2.95 9.21 -30.63
CA GLY A 353 2.26 10.21 -29.80
C GLY A 353 3.13 11.41 -29.46
N PHE A 354 4.39 11.16 -29.12
CA PHE A 354 5.36 12.23 -28.84
C PHE A 354 5.57 13.14 -30.04
N GLY A 355 5.82 12.59 -31.23
CA GLY A 355 6.07 13.38 -32.46
C GLY A 355 4.85 14.17 -32.91
N LEU A 356 3.64 13.65 -32.70
CA LEU A 356 2.38 14.29 -33.12
C LEU A 356 1.93 15.39 -32.15
N ASN A 357 2.22 15.25 -30.86
CA ASN A 357 1.69 16.13 -29.82
C ASN A 357 2.72 17.14 -29.27
N TYR A 358 4.01 16.90 -29.45
CA TYR A 358 5.09 17.74 -28.89
C TYR A 358 5.02 19.22 -29.29
N ARG A 359 4.51 19.55 -30.50
CA ARG A 359 4.38 20.92 -31.00
C ARG A 359 3.03 21.56 -30.75
N LYS A 360 2.11 20.85 -30.10
CA LYS A 360 0.77 21.33 -29.77
C LYS A 360 0.76 22.15 -28.49
N THR A 361 -0.33 22.89 -28.30
CA THR A 361 -0.66 23.52 -27.02
C THR A 361 -1.56 22.63 -26.19
N VAL A 362 -1.67 22.94 -24.91
CA VAL A 362 -2.57 22.22 -23.98
C VAL A 362 -4.02 22.26 -24.46
N LYS A 363 -4.46 23.36 -25.08
CA LYS A 363 -5.78 23.51 -25.68
C LYS A 363 -6.12 22.42 -26.70
N ASP A 364 -5.12 21.95 -27.45
CA ASP A 364 -5.32 20.97 -28.52
C ASP A 364 -5.47 19.53 -27.99
N ILE A 365 -5.07 19.27 -26.75
CA ILE A 365 -5.01 17.94 -26.15
C ILE A 365 -5.78 17.81 -24.84
N MET A 366 -6.31 18.91 -24.28
CA MET A 366 -7.05 18.90 -23.01
C MET A 366 -8.34 18.10 -23.11
N ILE A 367 -8.75 17.53 -21.98
CA ILE A 367 -10.05 16.87 -21.82
C ILE A 367 -11.10 17.95 -21.64
N THR A 368 -12.03 18.07 -22.58
CA THR A 368 -13.14 19.03 -22.51
C THR A 368 -14.41 18.46 -21.88
N TYR A 369 -14.45 17.13 -21.65
CA TYR A 369 -15.55 16.44 -20.98
C TYR A 369 -15.20 16.20 -19.53
N PHE A 370 -15.40 17.16 -18.67
CA PHE A 370 -15.20 17.05 -17.24
C PHE A 370 -16.48 17.34 -16.48
N PHE A 371 -16.55 16.85 -15.26
CA PHE A 371 -17.67 17.10 -14.36
C PHE A 371 -17.30 18.26 -13.42
N SER A 372 -17.98 19.37 -13.57
CA SER A 372 -17.84 20.53 -12.69
C SER A 372 -19.08 20.68 -11.83
N VAL A 373 -18.89 21.09 -10.60
CA VAL A 373 -19.95 21.35 -9.62
C VAL A 373 -19.65 22.63 -8.88
N ASP A 374 -20.69 23.29 -8.40
CA ASP A 374 -20.52 24.45 -7.53
C ASP A 374 -20.01 23.96 -6.15
N SER A 375 -19.02 24.64 -5.60
CA SER A 375 -18.45 24.33 -4.28
C SER A 375 -19.48 24.37 -3.15
N LYS A 376 -20.56 25.08 -3.34
CA LYS A 376 -21.67 25.23 -2.40
C LYS A 376 -22.73 24.14 -2.50
N GLU A 377 -22.63 23.27 -3.53
CA GLU A 377 -23.55 22.13 -3.65
C GLU A 377 -23.31 21.11 -2.54
N SER A 378 -24.36 20.38 -2.18
CA SER A 378 -24.25 19.31 -1.22
C SER A 378 -23.52 18.10 -1.82
N VAL A 379 -22.79 17.36 -0.98
CA VAL A 379 -22.11 16.13 -1.40
C VAL A 379 -23.10 15.11 -1.98
N GLU A 380 -24.35 15.07 -1.47
CA GLU A 380 -25.40 14.16 -1.95
C GLU A 380 -25.87 14.52 -3.35
N ASP A 381 -26.10 15.82 -3.63
CA ASP A 381 -26.53 16.27 -4.96
C ASP A 381 -25.45 16.00 -6.01
N VAL A 382 -24.20 16.26 -5.66
CA VAL A 382 -23.04 16.00 -6.52
C VAL A 382 -22.88 14.51 -6.78
N ALA A 383 -22.97 13.65 -5.77
CA ALA A 383 -22.92 12.21 -5.93
C ALA A 383 -24.07 11.70 -6.84
N SER A 384 -25.29 12.21 -6.65
CA SER A 384 -26.43 11.87 -7.50
C SER A 384 -26.23 12.29 -8.95
N LYS A 385 -25.67 13.49 -9.21
CA LYS A 385 -25.34 13.97 -10.54
C LYS A 385 -24.23 13.13 -11.21
N ALA A 386 -23.22 12.75 -10.45
CA ALA A 386 -22.11 11.92 -10.92
C ALA A 386 -22.58 10.51 -11.31
N MET A 387 -23.45 9.89 -10.50
CA MET A 387 -24.02 8.57 -10.79
C MET A 387 -24.88 8.54 -12.06
N LYS A 388 -25.68 9.57 -12.29
CA LYS A 388 -26.52 9.67 -13.50
C LYS A 388 -25.73 9.81 -14.78
N ARG A 389 -24.45 10.17 -14.72
CA ARG A 389 -23.56 10.34 -15.88
C ARG A 389 -23.01 9.01 -16.41
N ASN A 390 -22.85 8.01 -15.56
CA ASN A 390 -22.26 6.71 -15.93
C ASN A 390 -23.12 5.84 -16.85
N GLU A 391 -24.43 6.15 -17.02
CA GLU A 391 -25.31 5.39 -17.92
C GLU A 391 -25.19 5.78 -19.40
N LYS A 392 -24.47 6.83 -19.76
CA LYS A 392 -24.48 7.35 -21.15
C LYS A 392 -23.14 7.45 -21.87
N LYS A 393 -21.98 7.24 -21.25
CA LYS A 393 -20.69 7.28 -21.96
C LYS A 393 -19.64 6.43 -21.22
N SER A 394 -19.62 5.13 -21.50
CA SER A 394 -18.40 4.34 -21.51
C SER A 394 -17.86 4.36 -22.94
N LEU A 395 -16.82 5.11 -23.18
CA LEU A 395 -15.87 4.97 -24.26
C LEU A 395 -14.51 5.20 -23.66
#